data_44b99c5aa9fda2b88969fa2c2f8c0f54
#
_entry.id   44b99c5aa9fda2b88969fa2c2f8c0f54
#
_cell.length_a   1.000
_cell.length_b   1.000
_cell.length_c   1.000
_cell.angle_alpha   90.00
_cell.angle_beta   90.00
_cell.angle_gamma   90.00
#
_symmetry.space_group_name_H-M   'P 1'
#
loop_
_entity.id
_entity.type
_entity.pdbx_description
1 polymer ?
#
loop_
_entity_poly.entity_id
_entity_poly.type
_entity_poly.pdbx_seq_one_letter_code
_entity_poly.pdbx_strand_id
1 'polypeptide(L)'
;MGLINRMAESIRSGIKNFLQITPASDKTITVTETSNHLTECFINRIWYWGNSRQLAELYRQIDTNKTMFWAAKSTKGLEIRKIHTGLPALICETLVNIVITDYNGTDVTSKNSTAYAERWEDIEKQNKLSDTVKQMLRDLCVVGDGAFKVSFDTAVSDVPIVEWYPAENIDFTYVRGRIREVKFYTDYTQKHRRYRFEETYGYGYIHYALYDDNGKEIDLHTVDALSWIDSKGVTFDESYMWAVPVLYGKSCHKGRGAGIIGIKTDAFDSLDEVWSQWMDALRACRTKQYVPNCLVPRNPETCQPMSPNPFDNRFITVGNDMSENGNGNRIYTESPQIQHESYLSSYITALDLCLQGIISPSTLGIDTKKLDNADAQREKEKTTLYTRQNLVKITQNALQSLVAVVLNADGELNGKGIVEGLEVSVNFGEYANPSFESQVETVSKARQGGLMSVETSVDELYGDSKSEDWKAEEVQRIKEEQGIAGEEEKSELDDVDLTDTEEPNNNADDEENAENNAEKTESNPEQNDTQVNNE
;
A
#
# COMPACT_ATOMS: atom_id res chain seq x y z
N MET A 1 8.47 -21.09 22.91
CA MET A 1 7.29 -20.87 23.79
C MET A 1 7.27 -19.48 24.45
N GLY A 2 8.40 -18.81 24.72
CA GLY A 2 8.41 -17.53 25.43
C GLY A 2 7.85 -16.31 24.69
N LEU A 3 8.06 -16.19 23.36
CA LEU A 3 7.67 -14.99 22.61
C LEU A 3 6.15 -14.96 22.33
N ILE A 4 5.57 -16.10 22.02
CA ILE A 4 4.13 -16.24 21.73
C ILE A 4 3.31 -16.01 23.00
N ASN A 5 3.77 -16.50 24.15
CA ASN A 5 3.10 -16.25 25.42
C ASN A 5 3.22 -14.78 25.87
N ARG A 6 4.34 -14.11 25.58
CA ARG A 6 4.52 -12.69 25.89
C ARG A 6 3.68 -11.79 24.99
N MET A 7 3.55 -12.13 23.70
CA MET A 7 2.60 -11.45 22.80
C MET A 7 1.15 -11.68 23.27
N ALA A 8 0.79 -12.89 23.63
CA ALA A 8 -0.54 -13.20 24.17
C ALA A 8 -0.83 -12.48 25.50
N GLU A 9 0.16 -12.30 26.37
CA GLU A 9 0.03 -11.52 27.60
C GLU A 9 -0.03 -10.03 27.35
N SER A 10 0.74 -9.50 26.39
CA SER A 10 0.66 -8.10 25.96
C SER A 10 -0.68 -7.79 25.32
N ILE A 11 -1.22 -8.71 24.50
CA ILE A 11 -2.59 -8.60 23.94
C ILE A 11 -3.64 -8.70 25.05
N ARG A 12 -3.48 -9.64 25.99
CA ARG A 12 -4.39 -9.74 27.13
C ARG A 12 -4.37 -8.50 28.02
N SER A 13 -3.22 -7.89 28.24
CA SER A 13 -3.13 -6.64 29.00
C SER A 13 -3.67 -5.46 28.18
N GLY A 14 -3.38 -5.41 26.87
CA GLY A 14 -3.96 -4.43 25.95
C GLY A 14 -5.47 -4.56 25.86
N ILE A 15 -5.99 -5.79 25.71
CA ILE A 15 -7.45 -6.06 25.68
C ILE A 15 -8.10 -5.84 27.04
N LYS A 16 -7.43 -6.14 28.16
CA LYS A 16 -7.94 -5.81 29.51
C LYS A 16 -7.99 -4.31 29.76
N ASN A 17 -7.01 -3.56 29.27
CA ASN A 17 -7.03 -2.10 29.33
C ASN A 17 -8.02 -1.49 28.33
N PHE A 18 -8.28 -2.17 27.23
CA PHE A 18 -9.28 -1.85 26.22
C PHE A 18 -10.70 -2.11 26.72
N LEU A 19 -10.92 -3.22 27.40
CA LEU A 19 -12.16 -3.56 28.05
C LEU A 19 -12.06 -3.21 29.54
N GLN A 20 -11.93 -1.93 29.87
CA GLN A 20 -12.43 -1.46 31.17
C GLN A 20 -13.95 -1.54 31.11
N ILE A 21 -14.46 -2.75 31.03
CA ILE A 21 -15.84 -3.07 31.31
C ILE A 21 -15.98 -2.87 32.82
N THR A 22 -16.31 -1.69 33.23
CA THR A 22 -16.95 -1.50 34.53
C THR A 22 -18.29 -2.23 34.43
N PRO A 23 -18.54 -3.22 35.31
CA PRO A 23 -19.80 -3.96 35.28
C PRO A 23 -20.98 -2.99 35.38
N ALA A 24 -21.94 -3.27 34.57
CA ALA A 24 -23.16 -2.54 34.33
C ALA A 24 -23.70 -1.75 35.53
N SER A 25 -23.40 -0.51 35.54
CA SER A 25 -24.28 0.54 36.09
C SER A 25 -24.30 1.60 35.01
N ASP A 26 -25.44 1.92 34.46
CA ASP A 26 -25.82 3.00 33.54
C ASP A 26 -24.74 3.98 32.99
N LYS A 27 -23.49 3.56 32.83
CA LYS A 27 -22.39 4.38 32.37
C LYS A 27 -21.97 3.93 30.98
N THR A 28 -21.97 4.86 30.08
CA THR A 28 -21.38 4.75 28.72
C THR A 28 -19.98 4.15 28.80
N ILE A 29 -19.71 3.12 28.01
CA ILE A 29 -18.38 2.53 27.88
C ILE A 29 -17.49 3.59 27.22
N THR A 30 -16.55 4.14 28.00
CA THR A 30 -15.55 5.06 27.46
C THR A 30 -14.34 4.25 27.03
N VAL A 31 -14.23 4.02 25.74
CA VAL A 31 -13.06 3.38 25.14
C VAL A 31 -12.06 4.48 24.82
N THR A 32 -10.82 4.36 25.28
CA THR A 32 -9.76 5.30 24.91
C THR A 32 -9.37 5.09 23.44
N GLU A 33 -9.49 6.14 22.62
CA GLU A 33 -9.22 6.10 21.17
C GLU A 33 -7.83 5.52 20.83
N THR A 34 -6.79 5.85 21.59
CA THR A 34 -5.42 5.35 21.41
C THR A 34 -5.32 3.84 21.59
N SER A 35 -5.99 3.28 22.60
CA SER A 35 -5.99 1.83 22.84
C SER A 35 -6.65 1.06 21.69
N ASN A 36 -7.70 1.62 21.10
CA ASN A 36 -8.36 1.02 19.95
C ASN A 36 -7.48 1.02 18.70
N HIS A 37 -6.79 2.13 18.44
CA HIS A 37 -5.89 2.24 17.31
C HIS A 37 -4.75 1.23 17.37
N LEU A 38 -4.07 1.09 18.51
CA LEU A 38 -3.01 0.10 18.69
C LEU A 38 -3.50 -1.34 18.49
N THR A 39 -4.72 -1.63 18.92
CA THR A 39 -5.34 -2.95 18.70
C THR A 39 -5.59 -3.19 17.22
N GLU A 40 -6.07 -2.19 16.49
CA GLU A 40 -6.29 -2.26 15.04
C GLU A 40 -4.96 -2.45 14.30
N CYS A 41 -3.92 -1.70 14.64
CA CYS A 41 -2.58 -1.88 14.08
C CYS A 41 -2.09 -3.31 14.27
N PHE A 42 -2.28 -3.88 15.47
CA PHE A 42 -1.89 -5.25 15.79
C PHE A 42 -2.68 -6.28 14.96
N ILE A 43 -4.00 -6.11 14.80
CA ILE A 43 -4.83 -6.96 13.95
C ILE A 43 -4.33 -6.92 12.51
N ASN A 44 -4.09 -5.74 11.97
CA ASN A 44 -3.59 -5.55 10.60
C ASN A 44 -2.22 -6.21 10.40
N ARG A 45 -1.33 -6.12 11.39
CA ARG A 45 -0.03 -6.82 11.36
C ARG A 45 -0.19 -8.33 11.28
N ILE A 46 -1.13 -8.90 12.05
CA ILE A 46 -1.37 -10.36 12.01
C ILE A 46 -1.95 -10.80 10.66
N TRP A 47 -2.82 -10.02 10.06
CA TRP A 47 -3.31 -10.28 8.70
C TRP A 47 -2.19 -10.21 7.66
N TYR A 48 -1.28 -9.25 7.81
CA TYR A 48 -0.13 -9.10 6.92
C TYR A 48 0.88 -10.25 7.05
N TRP A 49 1.18 -10.73 8.27
CA TRP A 49 2.16 -11.79 8.50
C TRP A 49 1.74 -13.17 7.98
N GLY A 50 0.46 -13.37 7.67
CA GLY A 50 -0.06 -14.56 7.02
C GLY A 50 0.05 -15.86 7.81
N ASN A 51 -0.06 -15.83 9.15
CA ASN A 51 0.04 -17.01 9.99
C ASN A 51 -1.34 -17.48 10.50
N SER A 52 -1.87 -18.58 9.91
CA SER A 52 -3.18 -19.15 10.27
C SER A 52 -3.34 -19.44 11.79
N ARG A 53 -2.26 -19.80 12.47
CA ARG A 53 -2.30 -20.09 13.92
C ARG A 53 -2.48 -18.83 14.74
N GLN A 54 -1.80 -17.75 14.34
CA GLN A 54 -1.90 -16.46 15.03
C GLN A 54 -3.26 -15.81 14.78
N LEU A 55 -3.81 -15.90 13.55
CA LEU A 55 -5.17 -15.45 13.25
C LEU A 55 -6.22 -16.19 14.10
N ALA A 56 -6.15 -17.51 14.16
CA ALA A 56 -7.08 -18.30 14.97
C ALA A 56 -6.97 -17.96 16.47
N GLU A 57 -5.78 -17.69 16.98
CA GLU A 57 -5.59 -17.30 18.38
C GLU A 57 -6.11 -15.91 18.65
N LEU A 58 -5.85 -14.94 17.76
CA LEU A 58 -6.34 -13.57 17.82
C LEU A 58 -7.87 -13.52 17.85
N TYR A 59 -8.52 -14.13 16.86
CA TYR A 59 -9.98 -14.07 16.72
C TYR A 59 -10.71 -14.85 17.82
N ARG A 60 -10.09 -15.88 18.39
CA ARG A 60 -10.61 -16.54 19.58
C ARG A 60 -10.71 -15.60 20.78
N GLN A 61 -9.86 -14.57 20.85
CA GLN A 61 -9.85 -13.60 21.94
C GLN A 61 -10.76 -12.40 21.66
N ILE A 62 -10.85 -11.95 20.41
CA ILE A 62 -11.59 -10.76 20.02
C ILE A 62 -13.07 -11.08 19.77
N ASP A 63 -13.36 -12.11 18.96
CA ASP A 63 -14.73 -12.47 18.61
C ASP A 63 -15.31 -13.48 19.60
N THR A 64 -15.88 -12.97 20.67
CA THR A 64 -16.55 -13.79 21.72
C THR A 64 -17.79 -14.51 21.18
N ASN A 65 -18.47 -13.96 20.19
CA ASN A 65 -19.67 -14.52 19.57
C ASN A 65 -19.37 -15.57 18.51
N LYS A 66 -18.11 -15.71 18.08
CA LYS A 66 -17.65 -16.66 17.08
C LYS A 66 -18.36 -16.53 15.73
N THR A 67 -18.57 -15.31 15.30
CA THR A 67 -19.24 -14.98 14.05
C THR A 67 -18.31 -15.05 12.85
N MET A 68 -17.02 -14.81 13.06
CA MET A 68 -16.00 -14.85 12.01
C MET A 68 -15.41 -16.25 11.84
N PHE A 69 -15.00 -16.58 10.62
CA PHE A 69 -14.41 -17.87 10.29
C PHE A 69 -13.23 -18.25 11.21
N TRP A 70 -12.31 -17.28 11.44
CA TRP A 70 -11.13 -17.54 12.28
C TRP A 70 -11.48 -17.82 13.74
N ALA A 71 -12.57 -17.24 14.28
CA ALA A 71 -13.05 -17.48 15.64
C ALA A 71 -13.85 -18.79 15.78
N ALA A 72 -14.46 -19.26 14.69
CA ALA A 72 -15.30 -20.45 14.70
C ALA A 72 -14.52 -21.68 15.18
N LYS A 73 -15.14 -22.49 16.05
CA LYS A 73 -14.59 -23.77 16.50
C LYS A 73 -15.18 -24.91 15.71
N SER A 74 -14.33 -25.73 15.12
CA SER A 74 -14.75 -26.98 14.51
C SER A 74 -15.25 -27.98 15.56
N THR A 75 -16.18 -28.84 15.17
CA THR A 75 -16.59 -29.96 16.00
C THR A 75 -15.39 -30.89 16.21
N LYS A 76 -15.19 -31.32 17.45
CA LYS A 76 -14.07 -32.21 17.80
C LYS A 76 -14.14 -33.49 16.97
N GLY A 77 -13.07 -33.78 16.26
CA GLY A 77 -12.99 -34.94 15.34
C GLY A 77 -13.44 -34.66 13.91
N LEU A 78 -13.94 -33.46 13.63
CA LEU A 78 -14.34 -32.98 12.29
C LEU A 78 -13.68 -31.64 11.99
N GLU A 79 -12.44 -31.46 12.42
CA GLU A 79 -11.74 -30.18 12.27
C GLU A 79 -11.42 -29.92 10.78
N ILE A 80 -11.91 -28.81 10.27
CA ILE A 80 -11.51 -28.25 8.97
C ILE A 80 -10.15 -27.57 9.15
N ARG A 81 -9.22 -27.87 8.25
CA ARG A 81 -7.96 -27.12 8.19
C ARG A 81 -8.22 -25.71 7.71
N LYS A 82 -8.08 -24.72 8.60
CA LYS A 82 -8.11 -23.32 8.24
C LYS A 82 -6.84 -22.93 7.51
N ILE A 83 -7.00 -22.31 6.35
CA ILE A 83 -5.90 -21.91 5.46
C ILE A 83 -6.01 -20.40 5.24
N HIS A 84 -4.94 -19.69 5.54
CA HIS A 84 -4.80 -18.29 5.18
C HIS A 84 -4.18 -18.17 3.80
N THR A 85 -4.81 -17.39 2.92
CA THR A 85 -4.38 -17.21 1.53
C THR A 85 -3.15 -16.32 1.38
N GLY A 86 -2.85 -15.48 2.38
CA GLY A 86 -1.75 -14.51 2.34
C GLY A 86 -1.99 -13.34 1.37
N LEU A 87 -3.22 -13.17 0.90
CA LEU A 87 -3.57 -12.10 -0.04
C LEU A 87 -3.29 -10.69 0.50
N PRO A 88 -3.51 -10.37 1.80
CA PRO A 88 -3.19 -9.04 2.34
C PRO A 88 -1.72 -8.66 2.16
N ALA A 89 -0.81 -9.60 2.42
CA ALA A 89 0.63 -9.38 2.23
C ALA A 89 0.97 -9.18 0.75
N LEU A 90 0.41 -9.99 -0.13
CA LEU A 90 0.62 -9.89 -1.57
C LEU A 90 0.18 -8.52 -2.12
N ILE A 91 -0.98 -8.02 -1.72
CA ILE A 91 -1.49 -6.70 -2.12
C ILE A 91 -0.52 -5.60 -1.67
N CYS A 92 -0.16 -5.58 -0.38
CA CYS A 92 0.71 -4.55 0.17
C CYS A 92 2.11 -4.57 -0.48
N GLU A 93 2.74 -5.74 -0.61
CA GLU A 93 4.07 -5.84 -1.23
C GLU A 93 4.05 -5.48 -2.71
N THR A 94 2.99 -5.84 -3.45
CA THR A 94 2.87 -5.45 -4.86
C THR A 94 2.76 -3.93 -5.00
N LEU A 95 1.92 -3.27 -4.20
CA LEU A 95 1.79 -1.80 -4.22
C LEU A 95 3.10 -1.10 -3.84
N VAL A 96 3.78 -1.59 -2.81
CA VAL A 96 5.09 -1.07 -2.38
C VAL A 96 6.12 -1.21 -3.50
N ASN A 97 6.19 -2.38 -4.14
CA ASN A 97 7.15 -2.63 -5.21
C ASN A 97 6.88 -1.74 -6.44
N ILE A 98 5.61 -1.54 -6.81
CA ILE A 98 5.24 -0.63 -7.91
C ILE A 98 5.71 0.80 -7.63
N VAL A 99 5.52 1.30 -6.41
CA VAL A 99 5.91 2.68 -6.06
C VAL A 99 7.43 2.82 -5.95
N ILE A 100 8.11 1.87 -5.29
CA ILE A 100 9.55 1.99 -5.05
C ILE A 100 10.39 1.74 -6.32
N THR A 101 9.88 0.94 -7.26
CA THR A 101 10.58 0.70 -8.54
C THR A 101 10.63 1.98 -9.38
N ASP A 102 9.60 2.83 -9.27
CA ASP A 102 9.52 4.08 -10.01
C ASP A 102 10.18 5.26 -9.27
N TYR A 103 10.70 5.04 -8.05
CA TYR A 103 11.41 6.06 -7.29
C TYR A 103 12.83 6.26 -7.83
N ASN A 104 13.08 7.40 -8.47
CA ASN A 104 14.35 7.75 -9.12
C ASN A 104 15.23 8.68 -8.27
N GLY A 105 14.90 8.84 -6.98
CA GLY A 105 15.66 9.67 -6.06
C GLY A 105 15.05 11.05 -5.82
N THR A 106 15.80 11.87 -5.10
CA THR A 106 15.35 13.19 -4.68
C THR A 106 16.37 14.23 -5.10
N ASP A 107 15.96 15.13 -5.99
CA ASP A 107 16.80 16.25 -6.44
C ASP A 107 16.60 17.46 -5.53
N VAL A 108 17.72 18.02 -5.10
CA VAL A 108 17.75 19.20 -4.23
C VAL A 108 18.41 20.34 -4.98
N THR A 109 17.66 21.41 -5.19
CA THR A 109 18.18 22.64 -5.78
C THR A 109 18.05 23.80 -4.80
N SER A 110 19.08 24.61 -4.73
CA SER A 110 19.06 25.85 -3.92
C SER A 110 19.59 26.99 -4.76
N LYS A 111 18.89 28.13 -4.69
CA LYS A 111 19.29 29.33 -5.43
C LYS A 111 20.69 29.84 -5.09
N ASN A 112 21.24 29.42 -3.95
CA ASN A 112 22.46 29.98 -3.41
C ASN A 112 23.68 29.05 -3.41
N SER A 113 23.53 27.73 -3.63
CA SER A 113 24.66 26.79 -3.58
C SER A 113 24.35 25.38 -4.10
N THR A 114 25.23 24.83 -4.91
CA THR A 114 25.25 23.41 -5.30
C THR A 114 25.70 22.48 -4.16
N ALA A 115 26.33 23.03 -3.12
CA ALA A 115 26.85 22.27 -1.98
C ALA A 115 25.76 21.54 -1.16
N TYR A 116 24.50 22.00 -1.23
CA TYR A 116 23.39 21.31 -0.56
C TYR A 116 22.97 20.04 -1.29
N ALA A 117 23.07 20.00 -2.61
CA ALA A 117 22.79 18.80 -3.40
C ALA A 117 23.79 17.68 -3.10
N GLU A 118 25.11 18.01 -3.13
CA GLU A 118 26.17 17.05 -2.78
C GLU A 118 26.03 16.55 -1.33
N ARG A 119 25.71 17.47 -0.40
CA ARG A 119 25.52 17.10 1.01
C ARG A 119 24.31 16.20 1.21
N TRP A 120 23.21 16.46 0.48
CA TRP A 120 22.02 15.61 0.52
C TRP A 120 22.32 14.21 -0.02
N GLU A 121 23.03 14.09 -1.13
CA GLU A 121 23.42 12.81 -1.70
C GLU A 121 24.22 11.95 -0.70
N ASP A 122 25.14 12.56 0.03
CA ASP A 122 25.87 11.88 1.10
C ASP A 122 24.95 11.39 2.22
N ILE A 123 24.02 12.24 2.66
CA ILE A 123 23.06 11.90 3.74
C ILE A 123 22.13 10.78 3.28
N GLU A 124 21.57 10.89 2.07
CA GLU A 124 20.67 9.89 1.48
C GLU A 124 21.33 8.52 1.39
N LYS A 125 22.57 8.49 0.91
CA LYS A 125 23.36 7.26 0.74
C LYS A 125 23.71 6.62 2.08
N GLN A 126 24.16 7.40 3.06
CA GLN A 126 24.54 6.87 4.38
C GLN A 126 23.34 6.32 5.15
N ASN A 127 22.17 6.97 5.03
CA ASN A 127 20.93 6.54 5.64
C ASN A 127 20.19 5.43 4.87
N LYS A 128 20.64 5.04 3.66
CA LYS A 128 19.95 4.10 2.79
C LYS A 128 18.47 4.48 2.64
N LEU A 129 18.21 5.72 2.28
CA LEU A 129 16.87 6.31 2.32
C LEU A 129 15.84 5.49 1.53
N SER A 130 16.23 4.89 0.40
CA SER A 130 15.36 4.02 -0.39
C SER A 130 14.80 2.84 0.41
N ASP A 131 15.61 2.20 1.27
CA ASP A 131 15.16 1.10 2.13
C ASP A 131 14.19 1.61 3.20
N THR A 132 14.46 2.78 3.76
CA THR A 132 13.61 3.43 4.77
C THR A 132 12.27 3.87 4.16
N VAL A 133 12.26 4.40 2.94
CA VAL A 133 11.05 4.74 2.17
C VAL A 133 10.24 3.47 1.86
N LYS A 134 10.90 2.38 1.48
CA LYS A 134 10.24 1.10 1.27
C LYS A 134 9.56 0.59 2.55
N GLN A 135 10.21 0.73 3.70
CA GLN A 135 9.63 0.38 4.99
C GLN A 135 8.43 1.29 5.33
N MET A 136 8.56 2.60 5.14
CA MET A 136 7.47 3.56 5.28
C MET A 136 6.25 3.16 4.44
N LEU A 137 6.43 2.91 3.15
CA LEU A 137 5.34 2.52 2.25
C LEU A 137 4.64 1.24 2.71
N ARG A 138 5.41 0.24 3.16
CA ARG A 138 4.86 -1.00 3.71
C ARG A 138 4.00 -0.74 4.94
N ASP A 139 4.51 0.05 5.87
CA ASP A 139 3.79 0.38 7.10
C ASP A 139 2.54 1.22 6.82
N LEU A 140 2.61 2.16 5.88
CA LEU A 140 1.43 2.92 5.43
C LEU A 140 0.35 2.01 4.83
N CYS A 141 0.72 1.02 4.04
CA CYS A 141 -0.23 0.04 3.49
C CYS A 141 -0.85 -0.84 4.59
N VAL A 142 -0.08 -1.23 5.61
CA VAL A 142 -0.52 -2.15 6.66
C VAL A 142 -1.28 -1.44 7.77
N VAL A 143 -0.69 -0.39 8.37
CA VAL A 143 -1.22 0.27 9.57
C VAL A 143 -1.72 1.69 9.33
N GLY A 144 -1.26 2.35 8.27
CA GLY A 144 -1.80 3.62 7.79
C GLY A 144 -1.08 4.87 8.23
N ASP A 145 -0.23 4.84 9.23
CA ASP A 145 0.56 6.00 9.63
C ASP A 145 1.93 5.64 10.23
N GLY A 146 2.75 6.66 10.40
CA GLY A 146 4.07 6.61 10.99
C GLY A 146 4.72 7.98 10.99
N ALA A 147 5.97 8.06 11.39
CA ALA A 147 6.73 9.30 11.33
C ALA A 147 8.22 9.02 11.08
N PHE A 148 8.84 9.88 10.31
CA PHE A 148 10.30 9.98 10.28
C PHE A 148 10.78 10.75 11.51
N LYS A 149 11.86 10.28 12.08
CA LYS A 149 12.62 10.92 13.16
C LYS A 149 13.99 11.28 12.63
N VAL A 150 14.40 12.52 12.85
CA VAL A 150 15.75 12.98 12.56
C VAL A 150 16.49 13.13 13.88
N SER A 151 17.63 12.49 14.00
CA SER A 151 18.46 12.50 15.20
C SER A 151 19.94 12.62 14.85
N PHE A 152 20.77 12.91 15.84
CA PHE A 152 22.21 13.01 15.70
C PHE A 152 22.90 12.19 16.77
N ASP A 153 23.80 11.32 16.34
CA ASP A 153 24.70 10.60 17.21
C ASP A 153 26.08 10.54 16.54
N THR A 154 26.97 11.42 16.98
CA THR A 154 28.34 11.52 16.45
C THR A 154 29.19 10.27 16.70
N ALA A 155 28.76 9.39 17.60
CA ALA A 155 29.42 8.08 17.81
C ALA A 155 29.06 7.07 16.72
N VAL A 156 27.94 7.30 16.02
CA VAL A 156 27.39 6.38 14.99
C VAL A 156 27.59 6.92 13.58
N SER A 157 27.35 8.22 13.38
CA SER A 157 27.35 8.83 12.05
C SER A 157 27.79 10.29 12.08
N ASP A 158 28.52 10.72 11.04
CA ASP A 158 28.90 12.14 10.82
C ASP A 158 27.80 12.94 10.12
N VAL A 159 26.70 12.30 9.76
CA VAL A 159 25.54 12.92 9.14
C VAL A 159 24.29 12.72 9.99
N PRO A 160 23.23 13.52 9.79
CA PRO A 160 21.94 13.30 10.42
C PRO A 160 21.44 11.87 10.19
N ILE A 161 20.92 11.24 11.24
CA ILE A 161 20.35 9.90 11.18
C ILE A 161 18.84 10.03 10.93
N VAL A 162 18.35 9.36 9.90
CA VAL A 162 16.93 9.32 9.54
C VAL A 162 16.38 7.94 9.86
N GLU A 163 15.41 7.88 10.76
CA GLU A 163 14.74 6.66 11.19
C GLU A 163 13.24 6.73 10.88
N TRP A 164 12.64 5.59 10.55
CA TRP A 164 11.20 5.46 10.40
C TRP A 164 10.58 4.72 11.58
N TYR A 165 9.54 5.31 12.17
CA TYR A 165 8.77 4.73 13.25
C TYR A 165 7.32 4.49 12.80
N PRO A 166 6.83 3.23 12.87
CA PRO A 166 5.45 2.91 12.49
C PRO A 166 4.44 3.33 13.56
N ALA A 167 3.17 3.28 13.21
CA ALA A 167 2.02 3.70 14.00
C ALA A 167 2.02 3.24 15.46
N GLU A 168 2.52 2.02 15.71
CA GLU A 168 2.53 1.41 17.05
C GLU A 168 3.49 2.08 18.02
N ASN A 169 4.51 2.73 17.48
CA ASN A 169 5.61 3.31 18.24
C ASN A 169 5.56 4.83 18.29
N ILE A 170 4.45 5.42 17.87
CA ILE A 170 4.29 6.87 17.83
C ILE A 170 2.92 7.31 18.35
N ASP A 171 2.85 8.57 18.77
CA ASP A 171 1.59 9.26 19.01
C ASP A 171 1.69 10.71 18.54
N PHE A 172 0.53 11.32 18.22
CA PHE A 172 0.43 12.67 17.70
C PHE A 172 -0.36 13.57 18.65
N THR A 173 0.18 14.73 18.98
CA THR A 173 -0.56 15.77 19.70
C THR A 173 -1.09 16.81 18.72
N TYR A 174 -2.40 17.02 18.73
CA TYR A 174 -3.09 17.94 17.82
C TYR A 174 -3.49 19.22 18.51
N VAL A 175 -3.23 20.36 17.85
CA VAL A 175 -3.74 21.67 18.25
C VAL A 175 -4.47 22.27 17.05
N ARG A 176 -5.76 22.56 17.18
CA ARG A 176 -6.63 23.11 16.12
C ARG A 176 -6.56 22.32 14.80
N GLY A 177 -6.48 20.97 14.90
CA GLY A 177 -6.45 20.07 13.74
C GLY A 177 -5.09 19.95 13.04
N ARG A 178 -4.03 20.53 13.61
CA ARG A 178 -2.64 20.41 13.10
C ARG A 178 -1.80 19.63 14.10
N ILE A 179 -0.91 18.78 13.60
CA ILE A 179 0.05 18.06 14.44
C ILE A 179 1.02 19.09 15.02
N ARG A 180 1.11 19.14 16.34
CA ARG A 180 1.99 20.04 17.08
C ARG A 180 3.20 19.31 17.61
N GLU A 181 3.04 18.06 18.01
CA GLU A 181 4.10 17.22 18.54
C GLU A 181 3.97 15.79 17.99
N VAL A 182 5.09 15.13 17.85
CA VAL A 182 5.21 13.72 17.56
C VAL A 182 5.94 13.06 18.71
N LYS A 183 5.34 12.06 19.30
CA LYS A 183 5.94 11.27 20.38
C LYS A 183 6.42 9.95 19.82
N PHE A 184 7.66 9.60 20.11
CA PHE A 184 8.27 8.33 19.75
C PHE A 184 8.47 7.49 20.99
N TYR A 185 8.15 6.20 20.89
CA TYR A 185 8.25 5.26 22.00
C TYR A 185 9.27 4.17 21.70
N THR A 186 10.21 4.00 22.62
CA THR A 186 11.20 2.92 22.57
C THR A 186 11.15 2.13 23.88
N ASP A 187 10.95 0.82 23.80
CA ASP A 187 10.87 -0.03 24.98
C ASP A 187 12.24 -0.63 25.31
N TYR A 188 12.71 -0.42 26.53
CA TYR A 188 13.94 -0.99 27.08
C TYR A 188 13.63 -2.07 28.12
N THR A 189 14.46 -3.09 28.18
CA THR A 189 14.39 -4.11 29.22
C THR A 189 15.73 -4.20 29.94
N GLN A 190 15.77 -3.83 31.22
CA GLN A 190 16.96 -3.91 32.04
C GLN A 190 16.63 -4.58 33.37
N LYS A 191 17.44 -5.57 33.81
CA LYS A 191 17.25 -6.32 35.07
C LYS A 191 15.82 -6.89 35.23
N HIS A 192 15.25 -7.44 34.14
CA HIS A 192 13.88 -8.01 34.07
C HIS A 192 12.73 -6.99 34.27
N ARG A 193 13.01 -5.70 34.28
CA ARG A 193 12.01 -4.64 34.27
C ARG A 193 11.91 -4.02 32.91
N ARG A 194 10.71 -3.62 32.53
CA ARG A 194 10.47 -2.89 31.28
C ARG A 194 10.41 -1.41 31.59
N TYR A 195 10.94 -0.64 30.66
CA TYR A 195 10.93 0.81 30.70
C TYR A 195 10.51 1.30 29.32
N ARG A 196 9.67 2.32 29.29
CA ARG A 196 9.28 2.99 28.07
C ARG A 196 9.92 4.35 28.02
N PHE A 197 10.76 4.55 27.04
CA PHE A 197 11.37 5.82 26.74
C PHE A 197 10.47 6.58 25.77
N GLU A 198 10.05 7.77 26.11
CA GLU A 198 9.25 8.70 25.30
C GLU A 198 10.11 9.88 24.88
N GLU A 199 10.20 10.11 23.59
CA GLU A 199 10.83 11.25 22.99
C GLU A 199 9.72 12.12 22.37
N THR A 200 9.49 13.31 22.88
CA THR A 200 8.49 14.26 22.37
C THR A 200 9.16 15.31 21.51
N TYR A 201 8.92 15.26 20.22
CA TYR A 201 9.41 16.18 19.21
C TYR A 201 8.35 17.26 18.97
N GLY A 202 8.70 18.52 19.26
CA GLY A 202 7.89 19.69 18.96
C GLY A 202 8.61 20.67 18.06
N TYR A 203 7.99 21.79 17.77
CA TYR A 203 8.61 22.87 17.02
C TYR A 203 9.60 23.58 17.94
N GLY A 204 10.90 23.45 17.63
CA GLY A 204 12.00 24.08 18.38
C GLY A 204 12.47 23.32 19.63
N TYR A 205 11.95 22.13 19.92
CA TYR A 205 12.36 21.37 21.09
C TYR A 205 12.19 19.86 20.97
N ILE A 206 12.99 19.12 21.75
CA ILE A 206 12.83 17.70 22.01
C ILE A 206 12.85 17.50 23.52
N HIS A 207 11.85 16.84 24.07
CA HIS A 207 11.78 16.43 25.48
C HIS A 207 11.87 14.93 25.62
N TYR A 208 12.55 14.50 26.67
CA TYR A 208 12.77 13.09 26.99
C TYR A 208 12.10 12.75 28.30
N ALA A 209 11.39 11.61 28.34
CA ALA A 209 10.80 11.06 29.55
C ALA A 209 10.97 9.54 29.58
N LEU A 210 11.19 8.97 30.75
CA LEU A 210 11.28 7.53 30.95
C LEU A 210 10.21 7.07 31.93
N TYR A 211 9.45 6.05 31.53
CA TYR A 211 8.37 5.50 32.34
C TYR A 211 8.68 4.06 32.75
N ASP A 212 8.29 3.71 33.96
CA ASP A 212 8.33 2.33 34.46
C ASP A 212 7.10 1.50 34.02
N ASP A 213 7.05 0.22 34.38
CA ASP A 213 5.93 -0.69 34.10
C ASP A 213 4.57 -0.21 34.67
N ASN A 214 4.58 0.72 35.62
CA ASN A 214 3.39 1.29 36.24
C ASN A 214 2.98 2.64 35.60
N GLY A 215 3.70 3.09 34.57
CA GLY A 215 3.49 4.38 33.92
C GLY A 215 3.94 5.58 34.76
N LYS A 216 4.81 5.35 35.76
CA LYS A 216 5.40 6.43 36.55
C LYS A 216 6.69 6.92 35.89
N GLU A 217 6.81 8.22 35.74
CA GLU A 217 8.03 8.84 35.26
C GLU A 217 9.18 8.66 36.24
N ILE A 218 10.34 8.27 35.71
CA ILE A 218 11.57 7.99 36.47
C ILE A 218 12.77 8.64 35.79
N ASP A 219 13.89 8.69 36.49
CA ASP A 219 15.13 9.27 35.96
C ASP A 219 15.64 8.49 34.74
N LEU A 220 16.02 9.20 33.68
CA LEU A 220 16.58 8.66 32.44
C LEU A 220 17.83 7.79 32.70
N HIS A 221 18.67 8.18 33.64
CA HIS A 221 19.90 7.48 33.98
C HIS A 221 19.67 6.13 34.67
N THR A 222 18.40 5.76 34.94
CA THR A 222 18.05 4.42 35.45
C THR A 222 18.35 3.33 34.42
N VAL A 223 18.30 3.65 33.13
CA VAL A 223 18.64 2.74 32.04
C VAL A 223 20.03 3.09 31.50
N ASP A 224 20.96 2.15 31.56
CA ASP A 224 22.36 2.37 31.18
C ASP A 224 22.50 2.89 29.74
N ALA A 225 21.64 2.44 28.83
CA ALA A 225 21.62 2.88 27.43
C ALA A 225 21.24 4.35 27.24
N LEU A 226 20.61 4.98 28.23
CA LEU A 226 20.14 6.37 28.17
C LEU A 226 21.01 7.32 29.02
N SER A 227 22.10 6.80 29.62
CA SER A 227 22.97 7.56 30.55
C SER A 227 23.66 8.76 29.93
N TRP A 228 23.76 8.81 28.62
CA TRP A 228 24.40 9.90 27.86
C TRP A 228 23.43 11.02 27.45
N ILE A 229 22.10 10.82 27.61
CA ILE A 229 21.08 11.79 27.24
C ILE A 229 20.94 12.86 28.32
N ASP A 230 20.99 14.14 27.94
CA ASP A 230 20.71 15.25 28.87
C ASP A 230 19.20 15.33 29.15
N SER A 231 18.85 15.26 30.42
CA SER A 231 17.46 15.36 30.89
C SER A 231 16.79 16.71 30.58
N LYS A 232 17.57 17.74 30.23
CA LYS A 232 17.01 19.03 29.86
C LYS A 232 16.37 19.06 28.47
N GLY A 233 16.61 18.02 27.67
CA GLY A 233 16.19 17.99 26.31
C GLY A 233 17.06 18.85 25.35
N VAL A 234 16.63 18.96 24.11
CA VAL A 234 17.31 19.72 23.05
C VAL A 234 16.41 20.87 22.62
N THR A 235 17.01 22.03 22.36
CA THR A 235 16.30 23.19 21.79
C THR A 235 16.98 23.63 20.49
N PHE A 236 16.18 23.98 19.49
CA PHE A 236 16.61 24.43 18.17
C PHE A 236 15.63 25.48 17.65
N ASP A 237 15.72 25.87 16.38
CA ASP A 237 14.83 26.90 15.84
C ASP A 237 13.35 26.47 15.84
N GLU A 238 12.47 27.38 16.27
CA GLU A 238 11.02 27.12 16.43
C GLU A 238 10.25 27.00 15.09
N SER A 239 10.89 27.25 13.95
CA SER A 239 10.23 27.22 12.64
C SER A 239 9.95 25.82 12.14
N TYR A 240 10.65 24.79 12.63
CA TYR A 240 10.54 23.42 12.17
C TYR A 240 10.64 22.41 13.32
N MET A 241 10.31 21.16 13.03
CA MET A 241 10.32 20.02 13.95
C MET A 241 11.18 18.91 13.34
N TRP A 242 12.05 18.28 14.15
CA TRP A 242 12.92 17.17 13.68
C TRP A 242 12.17 15.84 13.54
N ALA A 243 10.88 15.91 13.22
CA ALA A 243 10.04 14.78 12.94
C ALA A 243 9.08 15.11 11.79
N VAL A 244 8.86 14.15 10.90
CA VAL A 244 7.92 14.29 9.77
C VAL A 244 6.84 13.22 9.89
N PRO A 245 5.63 13.59 10.33
CA PRO A 245 4.51 12.67 10.39
C PRO A 245 3.98 12.36 8.97
N VAL A 246 3.64 11.11 8.73
CA VAL A 246 3.10 10.64 7.45
C VAL A 246 1.83 9.84 7.72
N LEU A 247 0.72 10.25 7.10
CA LEU A 247 -0.58 9.63 7.27
C LEU A 247 -1.14 9.21 5.91
N TYR A 248 -1.62 7.98 5.84
CA TYR A 248 -2.33 7.41 4.70
C TYR A 248 -3.78 7.16 5.07
N GLY A 249 -4.71 7.46 4.16
CA GLY A 249 -6.13 7.29 4.41
C GLY A 249 -6.67 8.12 5.59
N LYS A 250 -7.86 7.78 6.03
CA LYS A 250 -8.48 8.34 7.24
C LYS A 250 -9.03 7.20 8.09
N SER A 251 -8.50 7.06 9.30
CA SER A 251 -9.03 6.14 10.29
C SER A 251 -10.32 6.68 10.93
N CYS A 252 -11.12 5.79 11.51
CA CYS A 252 -12.17 6.14 12.45
C CYS A 252 -11.59 6.79 13.73
N HIS A 253 -10.33 6.53 14.03
CA HIS A 253 -9.60 7.15 15.13
C HIS A 253 -9.14 8.55 14.74
N LYS A 254 -9.46 9.51 15.59
CA LYS A 254 -9.17 10.92 15.32
C LYS A 254 -7.68 11.18 15.16
N GLY A 255 -7.31 11.75 14.03
CA GLY A 255 -5.93 12.14 13.78
C GLY A 255 -4.98 10.99 13.44
N ARG A 256 -5.49 9.81 13.10
CA ARG A 256 -4.71 8.65 12.69
C ARG A 256 -4.97 8.28 11.24
N GLY A 257 -4.01 7.62 10.62
CA GLY A 257 -4.14 7.04 9.30
C GLY A 257 -4.86 5.68 9.33
N ALA A 258 -5.29 5.20 8.18
CA ALA A 258 -5.87 3.88 8.02
C ALA A 258 -5.14 3.11 6.92
N GLY A 259 -4.63 1.93 7.26
CA GLY A 259 -4.03 1.01 6.29
C GLY A 259 -5.08 0.37 5.37
N ILE A 260 -4.61 -0.24 4.30
CA ILE A 260 -5.45 -0.91 3.32
C ILE A 260 -6.10 -2.17 3.91
N ILE A 261 -5.38 -2.87 4.79
CA ILE A 261 -5.81 -4.17 5.36
C ILE A 261 -7.06 -4.01 6.21
N GLY A 262 -7.10 -3.02 7.12
CA GLY A 262 -8.18 -2.85 8.09
C GLY A 262 -9.55 -2.67 7.47
N ILE A 263 -9.62 -2.06 6.28
CA ILE A 263 -10.88 -1.80 5.56
C ILE A 263 -11.48 -3.08 4.97
N LYS A 264 -10.66 -4.12 4.74
CA LYS A 264 -11.02 -5.34 4.01
C LYS A 264 -10.96 -6.61 4.85
N THR A 265 -10.83 -6.49 6.16
CA THR A 265 -10.65 -7.64 7.06
C THR A 265 -11.75 -8.69 6.92
N ASP A 266 -13.02 -8.27 6.82
CA ASP A 266 -14.15 -9.19 6.63
C ASP A 266 -14.13 -9.89 5.27
N ALA A 267 -13.67 -9.20 4.22
CA ALA A 267 -13.52 -9.79 2.91
C ALA A 267 -12.40 -10.85 2.90
N PHE A 268 -11.29 -10.58 3.57
CA PHE A 268 -10.20 -11.55 3.72
C PHE A 268 -10.62 -12.78 4.55
N ASP A 269 -11.39 -12.58 5.62
CA ASP A 269 -11.95 -13.67 6.42
C ASP A 269 -12.84 -14.58 5.56
N SER A 270 -13.73 -14.00 4.76
CA SER A 270 -14.62 -14.71 3.83
C SER A 270 -13.85 -15.46 2.73
N LEU A 271 -12.77 -14.88 2.19
CA LEU A 271 -11.93 -15.54 1.19
C LEU A 271 -11.22 -16.76 1.78
N ASP A 272 -10.65 -16.62 2.97
CA ASP A 272 -9.98 -17.71 3.68
C ASP A 272 -10.97 -18.84 4.04
N GLU A 273 -12.21 -18.49 4.39
CA GLU A 273 -13.29 -19.44 4.63
C GLU A 273 -13.62 -20.24 3.37
N VAL A 274 -13.91 -19.57 2.26
CA VAL A 274 -14.26 -20.21 0.98
C VAL A 274 -13.14 -21.15 0.52
N TRP A 275 -11.88 -20.70 0.59
CA TRP A 275 -10.74 -21.53 0.22
C TRP A 275 -10.58 -22.75 1.13
N SER A 276 -10.73 -22.57 2.44
CA SER A 276 -10.62 -23.66 3.40
C SER A 276 -11.73 -24.70 3.22
N GLN A 277 -12.96 -24.24 3.00
CA GLN A 277 -14.10 -25.13 2.72
C GLN A 277 -13.92 -25.86 1.40
N TRP A 278 -13.44 -25.21 0.35
CA TRP A 278 -13.18 -25.87 -0.93
C TRP A 278 -12.13 -26.97 -0.81
N MET A 279 -11.03 -26.67 -0.10
CA MET A 279 -9.99 -27.68 0.15
C MET A 279 -10.50 -28.86 0.99
N ASP A 280 -11.41 -28.62 1.92
CA ASP A 280 -12.04 -29.68 2.70
C ASP A 280 -13.02 -30.50 1.85
N ALA A 281 -13.83 -29.86 1.01
CA ALA A 281 -14.71 -30.51 0.07
C ALA A 281 -13.97 -31.45 -0.90
N LEU A 282 -12.81 -31.00 -1.43
CA LEU A 282 -11.91 -31.84 -2.24
C LEU A 282 -11.46 -33.10 -1.52
N ARG A 283 -11.23 -33.02 -0.20
CA ARG A 283 -10.89 -34.21 0.61
C ARG A 283 -12.10 -35.07 0.90
N ALA A 284 -13.23 -34.42 1.20
CA ALA A 284 -14.48 -35.15 1.50
C ALA A 284 -15.04 -35.91 0.29
N CYS A 285 -14.87 -35.35 -0.92
CA CYS A 285 -15.37 -35.94 -2.18
C CYS A 285 -14.41 -36.99 -2.79
N ARG A 286 -13.34 -37.37 -2.11
CA ARG A 286 -12.52 -38.50 -2.55
C ARG A 286 -13.37 -39.78 -2.54
N THR A 287 -13.13 -40.65 -3.52
CA THR A 287 -13.74 -41.97 -3.54
C THR A 287 -13.49 -42.68 -2.23
N LYS A 288 -14.56 -43.04 -1.53
CA LYS A 288 -14.53 -43.75 -0.25
C LYS A 288 -14.97 -45.19 -0.46
N GLN A 289 -14.24 -46.10 0.16
CA GLN A 289 -14.59 -47.50 0.24
C GLN A 289 -15.05 -47.82 1.66
N TYR A 290 -16.28 -48.26 1.81
CA TYR A 290 -16.79 -48.73 3.09
C TYR A 290 -16.47 -50.23 3.18
N VAL A 291 -15.59 -50.57 4.13
CA VAL A 291 -15.08 -51.94 4.26
C VAL A 291 -15.55 -52.51 5.61
N PRO A 292 -16.33 -53.63 5.60
CA PRO A 292 -16.67 -54.31 6.83
C PRO A 292 -15.42 -54.73 7.63
N ASN A 293 -15.52 -54.71 8.95
CA ASN A 293 -14.38 -55.00 9.83
C ASN A 293 -13.73 -56.40 9.55
N CYS A 294 -14.51 -57.35 9.07
CA CYS A 294 -14.00 -58.68 8.67
C CYS A 294 -13.12 -58.67 7.42
N LEU A 295 -13.26 -57.64 6.56
CA LEU A 295 -12.52 -57.49 5.31
C LEU A 295 -11.40 -56.43 5.39
N VAL A 296 -11.19 -55.80 6.54
CA VAL A 296 -10.16 -54.79 6.72
C VAL A 296 -8.76 -55.40 6.57
N PRO A 297 -7.90 -54.88 5.70
CA PRO A 297 -6.51 -55.30 5.60
C PRO A 297 -5.79 -55.21 6.94
N ARG A 298 -4.94 -56.16 7.23
CA ARG A 298 -4.15 -56.19 8.45
C ARG A 298 -2.68 -55.87 8.14
N ASN A 299 -2.02 -55.19 9.06
CA ASN A 299 -0.59 -54.99 8.97
C ASN A 299 0.13 -56.31 9.04
N PRO A 300 1.00 -56.68 8.08
CA PRO A 300 1.68 -57.99 8.04
C PRO A 300 2.56 -58.23 9.29
N GLU A 301 3.09 -57.19 9.89
CA GLU A 301 4.03 -57.30 11.04
C GLU A 301 3.31 -57.37 12.37
N THR A 302 2.24 -56.56 12.55
CA THR A 302 1.56 -56.45 13.86
C THR A 302 0.25 -57.20 13.93
N CYS A 303 -0.26 -57.76 12.80
CA CYS A 303 -1.59 -58.38 12.66
C CYS A 303 -2.75 -57.49 13.09
N GLN A 304 -2.53 -56.23 13.33
CA GLN A 304 -3.56 -55.25 13.69
C GLN A 304 -4.30 -54.77 12.46
N PRO A 305 -5.62 -54.51 12.56
CA PRO A 305 -6.36 -53.93 11.44
C PRO A 305 -5.77 -52.58 11.07
N MET A 306 -5.58 -52.36 9.78
CA MET A 306 -5.07 -51.07 9.29
C MET A 306 -6.16 -50.01 9.46
N SER A 307 -5.77 -48.88 10.07
CA SER A 307 -6.62 -47.69 10.19
C SER A 307 -6.04 -46.58 9.30
N PRO A 308 -6.74 -46.20 8.23
CA PRO A 308 -6.25 -45.15 7.35
C PRO A 308 -6.23 -43.82 8.08
N ASN A 309 -5.20 -43.07 7.78
CA ASN A 309 -5.04 -41.71 8.29
C ASN A 309 -6.08 -40.77 7.61
N PRO A 310 -6.55 -39.70 8.24
CA PRO A 310 -7.49 -38.73 7.64
C PRO A 310 -7.06 -38.15 6.29
N PHE A 311 -5.74 -38.11 6.03
CA PHE A 311 -5.22 -37.67 4.72
C PHE A 311 -5.24 -38.77 3.65
N ASP A 312 -5.17 -40.03 4.04
CA ASP A 312 -5.12 -41.18 3.13
C ASP A 312 -6.48 -41.83 2.90
N ASN A 313 -7.43 -41.61 3.72
CA ASN A 313 -8.87 -41.97 3.70
C ASN A 313 -9.32 -42.96 2.60
N ARG A 314 -8.53 -44.03 2.36
CA ARG A 314 -8.75 -45.00 1.30
C ARG A 314 -9.96 -45.86 1.58
N PHE A 315 -10.22 -46.15 2.87
CA PHE A 315 -11.40 -46.92 3.27
C PHE A 315 -11.89 -46.50 4.66
N ILE A 316 -13.18 -46.69 4.88
CA ILE A 316 -13.85 -46.47 6.16
C ILE A 316 -14.32 -47.82 6.67
N THR A 317 -13.99 -48.18 7.90
CA THR A 317 -14.42 -49.40 8.52
C THR A 317 -15.86 -49.27 9.00
N VAL A 318 -16.69 -50.23 8.64
CA VAL A 318 -18.10 -50.35 9.09
C VAL A 318 -18.31 -51.64 9.88
N GLY A 319 -19.30 -51.63 10.74
CA GLY A 319 -19.66 -52.84 11.50
C GLY A 319 -19.99 -54.01 10.57
N ASN A 320 -19.68 -55.21 11.03
CA ASN A 320 -20.07 -56.41 10.29
C ASN A 320 -21.58 -56.61 10.37
N ASP A 321 -22.19 -57.00 9.23
CA ASP A 321 -23.56 -57.46 9.23
C ASP A 321 -23.59 -58.85 9.87
N MET A 322 -24.30 -58.98 11.00
CA MET A 322 -24.48 -60.18 11.77
C MET A 322 -25.81 -60.89 11.49
N SER A 323 -26.53 -60.46 10.45
CA SER A 323 -27.80 -61.11 10.03
C SER A 323 -27.56 -62.54 9.52
N GLU A 324 -28.51 -63.44 9.77
CA GLU A 324 -28.45 -64.87 9.37
C GLU A 324 -28.21 -65.05 7.87
N ASN A 325 -28.56 -64.12 7.04
CA ASN A 325 -28.39 -64.18 5.59
C ASN A 325 -27.02 -63.69 5.06
N GLY A 326 -26.13 -63.19 5.91
CA GLY A 326 -24.69 -62.91 5.65
C GLY A 326 -24.34 -62.08 4.41
N ASN A 327 -25.32 -61.50 3.74
CA ASN A 327 -25.13 -60.81 2.44
C ASN A 327 -24.71 -59.32 2.57
N GLY A 328 -24.64 -58.79 3.79
CA GLY A 328 -24.35 -57.40 4.07
C GLY A 328 -22.85 -57.02 4.15
N ASN A 329 -21.96 -58.03 4.22
CA ASN A 329 -20.52 -57.78 4.33
C ASN A 329 -19.88 -57.56 2.94
N ARG A 330 -20.29 -56.48 2.26
CA ARG A 330 -19.76 -56.09 0.95
C ARG A 330 -18.99 -54.77 1.07
N ILE A 331 -18.01 -54.61 0.20
CA ILE A 331 -17.30 -53.34 0.06
C ILE A 331 -18.19 -52.44 -0.81
N TYR A 332 -18.56 -51.29 -0.26
CA TYR A 332 -19.25 -50.25 -1.00
C TYR A 332 -18.27 -49.17 -1.37
N THR A 333 -18.30 -48.77 -2.64
CA THR A 333 -17.49 -47.63 -3.14
C THR A 333 -18.42 -46.47 -3.45
N GLU A 334 -18.17 -45.36 -2.85
CA GLU A 334 -18.89 -44.09 -3.07
C GLU A 334 -17.94 -43.07 -3.66
N SER A 335 -18.34 -42.44 -4.76
CA SER A 335 -17.58 -41.38 -5.42
C SER A 335 -18.46 -40.13 -5.51
N PRO A 336 -18.53 -39.33 -4.45
CA PRO A 336 -19.30 -38.10 -4.47
C PRO A 336 -18.77 -37.13 -5.53
N GLN A 337 -19.67 -36.41 -6.19
CA GLN A 337 -19.29 -35.35 -7.13
C GLN A 337 -19.13 -34.04 -6.37
N ILE A 338 -18.03 -33.34 -6.65
CA ILE A 338 -17.80 -31.99 -6.10
C ILE A 338 -18.50 -30.95 -6.99
N GLN A 339 -19.18 -30.00 -6.35
CA GLN A 339 -19.78 -28.85 -7.04
C GLN A 339 -18.71 -27.78 -7.29
N HIS A 340 -17.73 -28.10 -8.14
CA HIS A 340 -16.55 -27.25 -8.34
C HIS A 340 -16.90 -25.87 -8.90
N GLU A 341 -17.93 -25.75 -9.73
CA GLU A 341 -18.36 -24.46 -10.30
C GLU A 341 -18.86 -23.49 -9.22
N SER A 342 -19.62 -24.00 -8.24
CA SER A 342 -20.09 -23.18 -7.11
C SER A 342 -18.93 -22.69 -6.25
N TYR A 343 -17.96 -23.56 -5.95
CA TYR A 343 -16.76 -23.17 -5.20
C TYR A 343 -15.91 -22.17 -5.96
N LEU A 344 -15.70 -22.40 -7.26
CA LEU A 344 -14.93 -21.49 -8.12
C LEU A 344 -15.59 -20.11 -8.20
N SER A 345 -16.90 -20.06 -8.42
CA SER A 345 -17.65 -18.81 -8.48
C SER A 345 -17.59 -18.05 -7.14
N SER A 346 -17.76 -18.75 -6.02
CA SER A 346 -17.66 -18.15 -4.69
C SER A 346 -16.26 -17.63 -4.41
N TYR A 347 -15.22 -18.38 -4.79
CA TYR A 347 -13.83 -17.96 -4.64
C TYR A 347 -13.51 -16.70 -5.46
N ILE A 348 -13.93 -16.65 -6.73
CA ILE A 348 -13.73 -15.48 -7.60
C ILE A 348 -14.46 -14.26 -7.01
N THR A 349 -15.71 -14.44 -6.56
CA THR A 349 -16.48 -13.34 -5.96
C THR A 349 -15.83 -12.82 -4.67
N ALA A 350 -15.36 -13.69 -3.79
CA ALA A 350 -14.68 -13.32 -2.56
C ALA A 350 -13.35 -12.61 -2.86
N LEU A 351 -12.60 -13.11 -3.86
CA LEU A 351 -11.37 -12.48 -4.31
C LEU A 351 -11.62 -11.07 -4.88
N ASP A 352 -12.62 -10.92 -5.73
CA ASP A 352 -13.01 -9.61 -6.29
C ASP A 352 -13.37 -8.61 -5.19
N LEU A 353 -14.10 -9.02 -4.16
CA LEU A 353 -14.43 -8.18 -3.00
C LEU A 353 -13.17 -7.74 -2.22
N CYS A 354 -12.17 -8.61 -2.10
CA CYS A 354 -10.89 -8.25 -1.47
C CYS A 354 -10.14 -7.18 -2.26
N LEU A 355 -10.13 -7.27 -3.60
CA LEU A 355 -9.33 -6.42 -4.48
C LEU A 355 -10.03 -5.12 -4.88
N GLN A 356 -11.36 -5.12 -4.85
CA GLN A 356 -12.18 -3.98 -5.29
C GLN A 356 -11.80 -2.67 -4.60
N GLY A 357 -11.47 -1.65 -5.41
CA GLY A 357 -11.11 -0.32 -4.94
C GLY A 357 -9.65 -0.18 -4.45
N ILE A 358 -8.84 -1.23 -4.52
CA ILE A 358 -7.43 -1.21 -4.08
C ILE A 358 -6.49 -1.49 -5.24
N ILE A 359 -6.63 -2.66 -5.87
CA ILE A 359 -5.69 -3.14 -6.89
C ILE A 359 -6.42 -4.01 -7.91
N SER A 360 -5.95 -3.97 -9.16
CA SER A 360 -6.49 -4.83 -10.22
C SER A 360 -5.96 -6.27 -10.07
N PRO A 361 -6.79 -7.30 -10.33
CA PRO A 361 -6.33 -8.69 -10.36
C PRO A 361 -5.17 -8.91 -11.35
N SER A 362 -5.18 -8.23 -12.50
CA SER A 362 -4.11 -8.30 -13.50
C SER A 362 -2.75 -7.87 -12.95
N THR A 363 -2.72 -6.83 -12.12
CA THR A 363 -1.50 -6.33 -11.47
C THR A 363 -0.90 -7.39 -10.51
N LEU A 364 -1.74 -8.24 -9.91
CA LEU A 364 -1.29 -9.34 -9.06
C LEU A 364 -0.91 -10.61 -9.85
N GLY A 365 -1.00 -10.58 -11.18
CA GLY A 365 -0.80 -11.75 -12.02
C GLY A 365 -1.94 -12.78 -11.92
N ILE A 366 -3.09 -12.39 -11.36
CA ILE A 366 -4.27 -13.25 -11.24
C ILE A 366 -5.18 -12.98 -12.43
N ASP A 367 -5.02 -13.76 -13.49
CA ASP A 367 -5.81 -13.63 -14.71
C ASP A 367 -6.97 -14.62 -14.67
N THR A 368 -8.13 -14.16 -14.22
CA THR A 368 -9.35 -15.00 -14.16
C THR A 368 -10.09 -15.06 -15.49
N LYS A 369 -9.81 -14.15 -16.41
CA LYS A 369 -10.37 -14.14 -17.77
C LYS A 369 -9.37 -13.48 -18.70
N LYS A 370 -8.95 -14.19 -19.74
CA LYS A 370 -8.18 -13.58 -20.84
C LYS A 370 -9.02 -12.47 -21.46
N LEU A 371 -8.55 -11.24 -21.31
CA LEU A 371 -9.17 -10.09 -21.93
C LEU A 371 -8.53 -9.91 -23.31
N ASP A 372 -9.33 -10.08 -24.35
CA ASP A 372 -8.89 -9.96 -25.73
C ASP A 372 -8.70 -8.50 -26.18
N ASN A 373 -8.92 -7.51 -25.30
CA ASN A 373 -8.87 -6.09 -25.64
C ASN A 373 -8.01 -5.28 -24.66
N ALA A 374 -6.97 -4.61 -25.18
CA ALA A 374 -6.05 -3.76 -24.42
C ALA A 374 -6.76 -2.60 -23.68
N ASP A 375 -7.83 -2.05 -24.25
CA ASP A 375 -8.57 -0.95 -23.63
C ASP A 375 -9.34 -1.40 -22.39
N ALA A 376 -9.91 -2.61 -22.40
CA ALA A 376 -10.56 -3.19 -21.23
C ALA A 376 -9.57 -3.51 -20.11
N GLN A 377 -8.35 -3.86 -20.46
CA GLN A 377 -7.27 -4.10 -19.49
C GLN A 377 -6.82 -2.78 -18.85
N ARG A 378 -6.61 -1.74 -19.63
CA ARG A 378 -6.29 -0.38 -19.14
C ARG A 378 -7.37 0.15 -18.20
N GLU A 379 -8.65 -0.07 -18.52
CA GLU A 379 -9.75 0.37 -17.66
C GLU A 379 -9.72 -0.32 -16.29
N LYS A 380 -9.39 -1.61 -16.25
CA LYS A 380 -9.23 -2.36 -14.99
C LYS A 380 -8.02 -1.90 -14.19
N GLU A 381 -6.93 -1.52 -14.84
CA GLU A 381 -5.72 -1.04 -14.20
C GLU A 381 -5.86 0.34 -13.56
N LYS A 382 -6.88 1.13 -13.95
CA LYS A 382 -7.14 2.47 -13.37
C LYS A 382 -7.23 2.44 -11.84
N THR A 383 -7.79 1.38 -11.25
CA THR A 383 -7.87 1.24 -9.79
C THR A 383 -6.47 1.20 -9.16
N THR A 384 -5.58 0.41 -9.74
CA THR A 384 -4.18 0.33 -9.28
C THR A 384 -3.47 1.67 -9.45
N LEU A 385 -3.69 2.35 -10.59
CA LEU A 385 -3.13 3.68 -10.86
C LEU A 385 -3.56 4.71 -9.81
N TYR A 386 -4.84 4.75 -9.44
CA TYR A 386 -5.32 5.69 -8.42
C TYR A 386 -4.71 5.41 -7.04
N THR A 387 -4.61 4.14 -6.65
CA THR A 387 -3.96 3.77 -5.38
C THR A 387 -2.48 4.12 -5.39
N ARG A 388 -1.77 3.83 -6.50
CA ARG A 388 -0.37 4.21 -6.70
C ARG A 388 -0.18 5.72 -6.63
N GLN A 389 -0.95 6.49 -7.39
CA GLN A 389 -0.84 7.96 -7.40
C GLN A 389 -1.03 8.57 -6.00
N ASN A 390 -1.93 8.00 -5.21
CA ASN A 390 -2.16 8.44 -3.85
C ASN A 390 -0.94 8.16 -2.96
N LEU A 391 -0.35 6.97 -3.06
CA LEU A 391 0.88 6.61 -2.34
C LEU A 391 2.07 7.47 -2.79
N VAL A 392 2.24 7.67 -4.09
CA VAL A 392 3.29 8.54 -4.66
C VAL A 392 3.17 9.96 -4.11
N LYS A 393 1.98 10.56 -4.15
CA LYS A 393 1.75 11.92 -3.65
C LYS A 393 2.08 12.06 -2.16
N ILE A 394 1.70 11.08 -1.34
CA ILE A 394 2.02 11.08 0.09
C ILE A 394 3.52 10.97 0.29
N THR A 395 4.18 10.10 -0.46
CA THR A 395 5.64 9.92 -0.41
C THR A 395 6.39 11.17 -0.84
N GLN A 396 5.96 11.80 -1.93
CA GLN A 396 6.54 13.07 -2.39
C GLN A 396 6.46 14.16 -1.30
N ASN A 397 5.29 14.36 -0.72
CA ASN A 397 5.10 15.35 0.34
C ASN A 397 5.94 15.03 1.59
N ALA A 398 6.03 13.74 1.95
CA ALA A 398 6.82 13.31 3.11
C ALA A 398 8.32 13.53 2.87
N LEU A 399 8.83 13.15 1.70
CA LEU A 399 10.24 13.30 1.36
C LEU A 399 10.63 14.77 1.18
N GLN A 400 9.81 15.61 0.55
CA GLN A 400 10.05 17.05 0.46
C GLN A 400 10.18 17.67 1.85
N SER A 401 9.29 17.31 2.77
CA SER A 401 9.35 17.77 4.16
C SER A 401 10.57 17.22 4.90
N LEU A 402 10.91 15.95 4.68
CA LEU A 402 12.04 15.28 5.31
C LEU A 402 13.37 15.92 4.89
N VAL A 403 13.58 16.15 3.60
CA VAL A 403 14.79 16.78 3.06
C VAL A 403 14.99 18.18 3.67
N ALA A 404 13.92 18.98 3.71
CA ALA A 404 13.97 20.30 4.30
C ALA A 404 14.35 20.26 5.79
N VAL A 405 13.75 19.33 6.55
CA VAL A 405 14.06 19.15 7.98
C VAL A 405 15.50 18.70 8.19
N VAL A 406 15.97 17.71 7.42
CA VAL A 406 17.31 17.13 7.55
C VAL A 406 18.39 18.16 7.21
N LEU A 407 18.24 18.89 6.11
CA LEU A 407 19.22 19.92 5.70
C LEU A 407 19.24 21.11 6.64
N ASN A 408 18.10 21.53 7.19
CA ASN A 408 18.05 22.57 8.20
C ASN A 408 18.73 22.12 9.50
N ALA A 409 18.47 20.90 9.93
CA ALA A 409 19.09 20.33 11.12
C ALA A 409 20.62 20.17 10.96
N ASP A 410 21.08 19.69 9.79
CA ASP A 410 22.53 19.63 9.46
C ASP A 410 23.17 21.03 9.40
N GLY A 411 22.47 22.01 8.83
CA GLY A 411 22.91 23.39 8.77
C GLY A 411 23.05 24.05 10.16
N GLU A 412 22.08 23.80 11.03
CA GLU A 412 22.10 24.36 12.39
C GLU A 412 23.24 23.77 13.23
N LEU A 413 23.46 22.46 13.17
CA LEU A 413 24.59 21.81 13.85
C LEU A 413 25.96 22.26 13.34
N ASN A 414 26.07 22.49 12.04
CA ASN A 414 27.31 22.98 11.43
C ASN A 414 27.47 24.49 11.51
N GLY A 415 26.60 25.20 12.23
CA GLY A 415 26.63 26.64 12.41
C GLY A 415 26.33 27.46 11.16
N LYS A 416 25.71 26.86 10.14
CA LYS A 416 25.33 27.50 8.87
C LYS A 416 23.92 28.11 8.92
N GLY A 417 23.13 27.80 9.96
CA GLY A 417 21.74 28.24 10.11
C GLY A 417 20.77 27.55 9.14
N ILE A 418 19.54 28.09 9.07
CA ILE A 418 18.47 27.57 8.24
C ILE A 418 18.75 27.80 6.75
N VAL A 419 18.46 26.80 5.91
CA VAL A 419 18.66 26.88 4.46
C VAL A 419 17.48 27.62 3.81
N GLU A 420 17.76 28.81 3.26
CA GLU A 420 16.74 29.59 2.55
C GLU A 420 16.64 29.21 1.07
N GLY A 421 15.42 29.20 0.54
CA GLY A 421 15.16 29.00 -0.89
C GLY A 421 15.47 27.59 -1.40
N LEU A 422 15.25 26.58 -0.56
CA LEU A 422 15.38 25.17 -0.90
C LEU A 422 14.19 24.74 -1.77
N GLU A 423 14.47 24.21 -2.94
CA GLU A 423 13.49 23.54 -3.81
C GLU A 423 13.83 22.07 -3.87
N VAL A 424 12.87 21.23 -3.46
CA VAL A 424 13.03 19.76 -3.43
C VAL A 424 12.08 19.15 -4.44
N SER A 425 12.62 18.42 -5.40
CA SER A 425 11.89 17.64 -6.37
C SER A 425 12.08 16.15 -6.08
N VAL A 426 11.00 15.42 -5.98
CA VAL A 426 11.03 13.97 -5.78
C VAL A 426 10.50 13.30 -7.04
N ASN A 427 11.37 12.55 -7.71
CA ASN A 427 11.11 12.03 -9.03
C ASN A 427 10.60 10.58 -8.95
N PHE A 428 9.44 10.36 -9.54
CA PHE A 428 8.87 9.04 -9.77
C PHE A 428 8.66 8.84 -11.26
N GLY A 429 9.12 7.70 -11.77
CA GLY A 429 8.84 7.29 -13.15
C GLY A 429 7.35 7.11 -13.44
N GLU A 430 7.00 7.12 -14.71
CA GLU A 430 5.64 6.81 -15.12
C GLU A 430 5.34 5.32 -14.95
N TYR A 431 4.19 5.02 -14.35
CA TYR A 431 3.70 3.63 -14.24
C TYR A 431 3.31 3.11 -15.61
N ALA A 432 3.92 1.99 -15.99
CA ALA A 432 3.76 1.37 -17.28
C ALA A 432 4.13 2.33 -18.43
N ASN A 433 5.43 2.46 -18.68
CA ASN A 433 5.90 2.97 -19.96
C ASN A 433 5.13 2.22 -21.06
N PRO A 434 4.35 2.91 -21.92
CA PRO A 434 3.73 2.26 -23.05
C PRO A 434 4.82 1.50 -23.80
N SER A 435 4.50 0.32 -24.36
CA SER A 435 5.50 -0.41 -25.15
C SER A 435 6.13 0.56 -26.17
N PHE A 436 7.40 0.42 -26.44
CA PHE A 436 8.09 1.29 -27.40
C PHE A 436 7.29 1.46 -28.71
N GLU A 437 6.62 0.40 -29.17
CA GLU A 437 5.71 0.44 -30.31
C GLU A 437 4.53 1.39 -30.10
N SER A 438 3.92 1.40 -28.92
CA SER A 438 2.80 2.29 -28.57
C SER A 438 3.27 3.74 -28.41
N GLN A 439 4.48 3.98 -27.90
CA GLN A 439 5.08 5.31 -27.84
C GLN A 439 5.36 5.83 -29.24
N VAL A 440 5.98 5.01 -30.08
CA VAL A 440 6.24 5.36 -31.50
C VAL A 440 4.95 5.69 -32.22
N GLU A 441 3.88 4.92 -32.04
CA GLU A 441 2.58 5.17 -32.66
C GLU A 441 1.96 6.51 -32.17
N THR A 442 2.03 6.79 -30.87
CA THR A 442 1.50 8.02 -30.27
C THR A 442 2.27 9.25 -30.76
N VAL A 443 3.61 9.18 -30.70
CA VAL A 443 4.50 10.26 -31.15
C VAL A 443 4.36 10.48 -32.67
N SER A 444 4.24 9.39 -33.46
CA SER A 444 4.00 9.48 -34.89
C SER A 444 2.70 10.19 -35.23
N LYS A 445 1.60 9.86 -34.52
CA LYS A 445 0.30 10.55 -34.68
C LYS A 445 0.37 12.01 -34.24
N ALA A 446 1.06 12.34 -33.16
CA ALA A 446 1.23 13.71 -32.69
C ALA A 446 2.05 14.55 -33.68
N ARG A 447 3.10 13.97 -34.31
CA ARG A 447 3.88 14.61 -35.37
C ARG A 447 3.05 14.83 -36.65
N GLN A 448 2.32 13.80 -37.08
CA GLN A 448 1.44 13.92 -38.25
C GLN A 448 0.36 14.99 -38.06
N GLY A 449 -0.12 15.16 -36.83
CA GLY A 449 -1.05 16.21 -36.43
C GLY A 449 -0.42 17.60 -36.27
N GLY A 450 0.89 17.76 -36.44
CA GLY A 450 1.59 19.03 -36.24
C GLY A 450 1.63 19.51 -34.77
N LEU A 451 1.38 18.61 -33.82
CA LEU A 451 1.32 18.92 -32.37
C LEU A 451 2.66 18.77 -31.66
N MET A 452 3.66 18.17 -32.31
CA MET A 452 4.95 17.82 -31.68
C MET A 452 6.11 18.12 -32.64
N SER A 453 7.17 18.77 -32.11
CA SER A 453 8.40 19.05 -32.85
C SER A 453 9.27 17.79 -33.01
N VAL A 454 10.32 17.86 -33.86
CA VAL A 454 11.29 16.77 -34.02
C VAL A 454 12.06 16.54 -32.74
N GLU A 455 12.51 17.64 -32.08
CA GLU A 455 13.27 17.59 -30.83
C GLU A 455 12.45 16.90 -29.74
N THR A 456 11.21 17.39 -29.52
CA THR A 456 10.32 16.80 -28.51
C THR A 456 10.00 15.34 -28.82
N SER A 457 9.88 14.96 -30.07
CA SER A 457 9.61 13.57 -30.49
C SER A 457 10.77 12.63 -30.16
N VAL A 458 12.01 13.08 -30.38
CA VAL A 458 13.22 12.30 -30.05
C VAL A 458 13.40 12.20 -28.54
N ASP A 459 13.14 13.29 -27.83
CA ASP A 459 13.23 13.31 -26.35
C ASP A 459 12.18 12.39 -25.72
N GLU A 460 10.93 12.42 -26.16
CA GLU A 460 9.85 11.55 -25.69
C GLU A 460 10.09 10.07 -25.96
N LEU A 461 10.68 9.72 -27.12
CA LEU A 461 10.93 8.33 -27.49
C LEU A 461 12.15 7.73 -26.80
N TYR A 462 13.19 8.51 -26.60
CA TYR A 462 14.47 8.01 -26.11
C TYR A 462 14.79 8.44 -24.68
N GLY A 463 14.15 9.52 -24.15
CA GLY A 463 14.26 9.95 -22.77
C GLY A 463 15.66 9.83 -22.18
N ASP A 464 15.76 9.26 -21.00
CA ASP A 464 17.04 9.03 -20.30
C ASP A 464 17.88 7.85 -20.87
N SER A 465 17.36 7.12 -21.87
CA SER A 465 18.06 5.97 -22.44
C SER A 465 19.23 6.36 -23.36
N LYS A 466 19.30 7.61 -23.81
CA LYS A 466 20.34 8.17 -24.67
C LYS A 466 20.86 9.49 -24.16
N SER A 467 22.15 9.78 -24.42
CA SER A 467 22.76 11.05 -24.04
C SER A 467 22.19 12.23 -24.84
N GLU A 468 22.23 13.43 -24.27
CA GLU A 468 21.79 14.66 -24.92
C GLU A 468 22.51 14.90 -26.25
N ASP A 469 23.82 14.60 -26.33
CA ASP A 469 24.60 14.72 -27.56
C ASP A 469 24.05 13.80 -28.67
N TRP A 470 23.72 12.55 -28.32
CA TRP A 470 23.12 11.60 -29.27
C TRP A 470 21.74 12.06 -29.73
N LYS A 471 20.92 12.60 -28.84
CA LYS A 471 19.59 13.12 -29.17
C LYS A 471 19.70 14.31 -30.17
N ALA A 472 20.65 15.21 -29.92
CA ALA A 472 20.91 16.34 -30.81
C ALA A 472 21.35 15.89 -32.21
N GLU A 473 22.27 14.89 -32.30
CA GLU A 473 22.68 14.31 -33.58
C GLU A 473 21.51 13.63 -34.30
N GLU A 474 20.63 12.92 -33.57
CA GLU A 474 19.49 12.23 -34.16
C GLU A 474 18.43 13.22 -34.68
N VAL A 475 18.18 14.30 -33.94
CA VAL A 475 17.33 15.41 -34.38
C VAL A 475 17.84 16.01 -35.69
N GLN A 476 19.15 16.23 -35.79
CA GLN A 476 19.78 16.78 -36.99
C GLN A 476 19.65 15.82 -38.19
N ARG A 477 19.89 14.52 -37.98
CA ARG A 477 19.69 13.49 -39.03
C ARG A 477 18.26 13.46 -39.54
N ILE A 478 17.29 13.48 -38.63
CA ILE A 478 15.88 13.46 -39.00
C ILE A 478 15.50 14.74 -39.76
N LYS A 479 16.01 15.91 -39.37
CA LYS A 479 15.81 17.17 -40.10
C LYS A 479 16.40 17.15 -41.51
N GLU A 480 17.62 16.60 -41.64
CA GLU A 480 18.29 16.42 -42.94
C GLU A 480 17.52 15.46 -43.86
N GLU A 481 17.09 14.29 -43.33
CA GLU A 481 16.31 13.32 -44.10
C GLU A 481 14.94 13.86 -44.54
N GLN A 482 14.32 14.73 -43.76
CA GLN A 482 13.04 15.35 -44.07
C GLN A 482 13.16 16.61 -44.93
N GLY A 483 14.37 17.02 -45.27
CA GLY A 483 14.61 18.20 -46.10
C GLY A 483 14.30 19.53 -45.40
N ILE A 484 14.16 19.54 -44.07
CA ILE A 484 13.85 20.69 -43.24
C ILE A 484 15.13 21.48 -42.88
N ALA A 485 16.30 20.91 -43.11
CA ALA A 485 17.61 21.47 -42.75
C ALA A 485 18.07 22.68 -43.64
N GLY A 486 17.18 23.28 -44.41
CA GLY A 486 17.54 24.29 -45.42
C GLY A 486 17.04 25.72 -45.19
N GLU A 487 16.29 26.03 -44.15
CA GLU A 487 15.65 27.35 -44.02
C GLU A 487 16.06 28.21 -42.81
N GLU A 488 16.96 27.77 -41.95
CA GLU A 488 17.36 28.57 -40.76
C GLU A 488 18.66 29.37 -40.88
N GLU A 489 19.34 29.40 -42.02
CA GLU A 489 20.48 30.29 -42.25
C GLU A 489 20.18 31.36 -43.32
N LYS A 490 19.28 32.32 -43.04
CA LYS A 490 19.28 33.65 -43.64
C LYS A 490 18.32 34.59 -42.91
N SER A 491 18.80 35.15 -41.84
CA SER A 491 18.37 36.47 -41.40
C SER A 491 19.57 37.23 -40.87
N GLU A 492 20.46 37.59 -41.77
CA GLU A 492 21.31 38.74 -41.55
C GLU A 492 20.46 39.98 -41.81
N LEU A 493 20.33 40.75 -40.78
CA LEU A 493 19.80 42.12 -40.78
C LEU A 493 20.66 42.98 -41.70
N ASP A 494 20.14 43.42 -42.81
CA ASP A 494 20.61 44.60 -43.48
C ASP A 494 19.66 45.77 -43.23
N ASP A 495 20.22 46.74 -42.60
CA ASP A 495 19.73 48.10 -42.43
C ASP A 495 19.21 48.68 -43.73
N VAL A 496 17.96 49.11 -43.79
CA VAL A 496 17.51 50.11 -44.76
C VAL A 496 16.63 51.11 -44.06
N ASP A 497 17.18 52.29 -44.09
CA ASP A 497 16.80 53.64 -43.77
C ASP A 497 15.36 54.01 -44.14
N LEU A 498 14.73 54.67 -43.17
CA LEU A 498 13.44 55.35 -43.33
C LEU A 498 13.65 56.72 -43.92
N THR A 499 13.21 56.97 -45.15
CA THR A 499 12.68 58.33 -45.52
C THR A 499 11.78 58.28 -46.74
N ASP A 500 10.66 58.95 -46.54
CA ASP A 500 9.86 59.78 -47.45
C ASP A 500 8.76 59.14 -48.33
N THR A 501 7.55 59.49 -47.92
CA THR A 501 6.49 60.32 -48.58
C THR A 501 5.64 59.67 -49.66
N GLU A 502 4.36 59.93 -49.43
CA GLU A 502 3.23 60.26 -50.32
C GLU A 502 2.18 59.21 -50.55
N GLU A 503 1.07 59.42 -49.85
CA GLU A 503 -0.27 59.19 -50.39
C GLU A 503 -0.55 60.07 -51.67
N PRO A 504 -1.46 59.79 -52.56
CA PRO A 504 -2.86 59.61 -52.25
C PRO A 504 -3.74 58.81 -53.25
N ASN A 505 -4.86 58.42 -52.72
CA ASN A 505 -6.21 58.68 -53.24
C ASN A 505 -6.87 57.79 -54.31
N ASN A 506 -8.01 57.32 -53.89
CA ASN A 506 -9.33 57.33 -54.51
C ASN A 506 -9.90 56.16 -55.34
N ASN A 507 -11.03 55.85 -54.82
CA ASN A 507 -12.30 55.50 -55.45
C ASN A 507 -12.44 54.14 -56.11
N ALA A 508 -13.39 53.47 -55.66
CA ALA A 508 -14.84 53.53 -55.63
C ALA A 508 -15.45 52.31 -56.33
N ASP A 509 -16.50 51.91 -55.66
CA ASP A 509 -17.73 51.30 -56.25
C ASP A 509 -17.57 49.84 -56.77
N ASP A 510 -18.40 48.93 -56.52
CA ASP A 510 -19.83 48.79 -56.25
C ASP A 510 -20.13 47.37 -55.86
N GLU A 511 -20.94 47.25 -54.87
CA GLU A 511 -22.29 46.69 -54.82
C GLU A 511 -22.52 45.21 -55.19
N GLU A 512 -23.22 44.66 -54.31
CA GLU A 512 -24.43 43.81 -54.33
C GLU A 512 -24.24 42.31 -54.51
N ASN A 513 -24.81 41.48 -53.78
CA ASN A 513 -26.13 41.18 -53.26
C ASN A 513 -26.01 39.88 -52.50
N ALA A 514 -26.39 39.83 -51.33
CA ALA A 514 -27.72 39.58 -50.77
C ALA A 514 -28.21 38.14 -50.93
N GLU A 515 -28.50 37.67 -49.78
CA GLU A 515 -29.75 37.07 -49.31
C GLU A 515 -29.94 35.56 -49.33
N ASN A 516 -30.23 35.16 -48.13
CA ASN A 516 -31.37 34.30 -47.72
C ASN A 516 -31.24 32.79 -47.96
N ASN A 517 -31.42 31.97 -46.99
CA ASN A 517 -32.61 31.78 -46.20
C ASN A 517 -32.35 30.89 -45.00
N ALA A 518 -32.82 31.34 -43.95
CA ALA A 518 -33.33 30.77 -42.77
C ALA A 518 -34.47 29.75 -43.01
N GLU A 519 -34.69 28.99 -42.03
CA GLU A 519 -35.94 28.48 -41.43
C GLU A 519 -35.94 26.96 -41.23
N LYS A 520 -35.96 26.60 -39.94
CA LYS A 520 -37.12 26.06 -39.17
C LYS A 520 -37.56 24.67 -39.63
N THR A 521 -37.77 23.76 -38.80
CA THR A 521 -38.69 23.58 -37.64
C THR A 521 -38.42 22.20 -37.03
N GLU A 522 -38.30 22.10 -35.73
CA GLU A 522 -39.30 21.58 -34.77
C GLU A 522 -40.13 20.38 -35.23
N SER A 523 -40.02 19.28 -34.53
CA SER A 523 -41.11 18.78 -33.67
C SER A 523 -40.85 17.33 -33.21
N ASN A 524 -40.84 17.16 -31.91
CA ASN A 524 -41.38 16.02 -31.19
C ASN A 524 -42.91 16.04 -31.39
N PRO A 525 -43.77 15.02 -31.13
CA PRO A 525 -43.72 14.11 -29.97
C PRO A 525 -44.38 12.70 -30.15
N GLU A 526 -44.38 12.01 -29.02
CA GLU A 526 -45.43 11.09 -28.49
C GLU A 526 -45.52 9.64 -28.92
N GLN A 527 -45.32 8.79 -27.92
CA GLN A 527 -46.28 7.88 -27.24
C GLN A 527 -46.91 6.76 -28.09
N ASN A 528 -46.74 5.57 -27.62
CA ASN A 528 -47.76 4.66 -27.06
C ASN A 528 -47.15 3.29 -26.78
N ASP A 529 -47.17 2.90 -25.52
CA ASP A 529 -48.12 1.99 -24.83
C ASP A 529 -48.42 0.70 -25.62
N THR A 530 -48.15 -0.40 -25.02
CA THR A 530 -49.07 -1.42 -24.50
C THR A 530 -48.38 -2.78 -24.33
N GLN A 531 -48.32 -3.18 -23.08
CA GLN A 531 -48.91 -4.39 -22.45
C GLN A 531 -48.42 -5.78 -22.88
N VAL A 532 -47.89 -6.45 -21.86
CA VAL A 532 -48.49 -7.61 -21.15
C VAL A 532 -48.34 -8.99 -21.84
N ASN A 533 -47.67 -9.88 -21.28
CA ASN A 533 -48.07 -11.06 -20.51
C ASN A 533 -46.99 -12.14 -20.40
N ASN A 534 -46.84 -12.56 -19.19
CA ASN A 534 -46.81 -13.92 -18.63
C ASN A 534 -46.15 -15.06 -19.41
N GLU A 535 -45.07 -15.62 -18.89
CA GLU A 535 -45.08 -16.86 -18.13
C GLU A 535 -43.85 -16.95 -17.24
#